data_cbda56f5d75e799e960513911ca06cf0
#
_entry.id   cbda56f5d75e799e960513911ca06cf0
#
_cell.length_a   1.000
_cell.length_b   1.000
_cell.length_c   1.000
_cell.angle_alpha   90.00
_cell.angle_beta   90.00
_cell.angle_gamma   90.00
#
_symmetry.space_group_name_H-M   'P 1'
#
loop_
_entity.id
_entity.type
_entity.pdbx_description
1 polymer ?
#
loop_
_entity_poly.entity_id
_entity_poly.type
_entity_poly.pdbx_seq_one_letter_code
_entity_poly.pdbx_strand_id
1 'polypeptide(L)'
;MKNIINWFKASNRWKHLVGGIAIGALSNDWYCALLAGSAAAGCLELKDKLWGGEWDWMDFGLTIAGVAIGFTARVLLISCFI
;
A
#
# COMPACT_ATOMS: atom_id res chain seq x y z
N MET A 1 -16.91 -3.30 14.92
CA MET A 1 -16.94 -3.54 13.47
C MET A 1 -17.20 -2.29 12.68
N LYS A 2 -18.30 -1.55 12.99
CA LYS A 2 -18.61 -0.32 12.24
C LYS A 2 -17.50 0.72 12.35
N ASN A 3 -16.85 0.85 13.50
CA ASN A 3 -15.78 1.83 13.69
C ASN A 3 -14.55 1.51 12.84
N ILE A 4 -14.23 0.23 12.68
CA ILE A 4 -13.10 -0.22 11.86
C ILE A 4 -13.41 0.04 10.39
N ILE A 5 -14.62 -0.29 9.95
CA ILE A 5 -15.04 -0.07 8.57
C ILE A 5 -15.02 1.42 8.24
N ASN A 6 -15.53 2.25 9.13
CA ASN A 6 -15.53 3.70 8.93
C ASN A 6 -14.10 4.25 8.88
N TRP A 7 -13.20 3.72 9.73
CA TRP A 7 -11.81 4.12 9.74
C TRP A 7 -11.13 3.82 8.39
N PHE A 8 -11.36 2.62 7.84
CA PHE A 8 -10.82 2.24 6.53
C PHE A 8 -11.40 3.07 5.39
N LYS A 9 -12.67 3.45 5.49
CA LYS A 9 -13.30 4.27 4.45
C LYS A 9 -12.88 5.73 4.52
N ALA A 10 -12.50 6.21 5.69
CA ALA A 10 -12.00 7.58 5.84
C ALA A 10 -10.71 7.73 5.07
N SER A 11 -10.57 8.83 4.32
CA SER A 11 -9.37 9.14 3.52
C SER A 11 -8.99 8.05 2.51
N ASN A 12 -9.92 7.16 2.16
CA ASN A 12 -9.68 6.07 1.20
C ASN A 12 -8.55 5.12 1.63
N ARG A 13 -8.44 4.87 2.92
CA ARG A 13 -7.37 4.03 3.46
C ARG A 13 -7.33 2.63 2.86
N TRP A 14 -8.51 2.03 2.63
CA TRP A 14 -8.59 0.71 2.03
C TRP A 14 -7.98 0.67 0.62
N LYS A 15 -8.11 1.77 -0.13
CA LYS A 15 -7.52 1.86 -1.47
C LYS A 15 -6.00 1.88 -1.41
N HIS A 16 -5.43 2.56 -0.41
CA HIS A 16 -3.99 2.56 -0.21
C HIS A 16 -3.48 1.16 0.12
N LEU A 17 -4.20 0.42 0.95
CA LEU A 17 -3.83 -0.94 1.29
C LEU A 17 -3.89 -1.85 0.06
N VAL A 18 -4.99 -1.81 -0.68
CA VAL A 18 -5.17 -2.63 -1.88
C VAL A 18 -4.12 -2.28 -2.94
N GLY A 19 -3.87 -1.00 -3.15
CA GLY A 19 -2.85 -0.54 -4.08
C GLY A 19 -1.47 -1.04 -3.70
N GLY A 20 -1.15 -0.98 -2.41
CA GLY A 20 0.11 -1.51 -1.90
C GLY A 20 0.26 -3.01 -2.13
N ILE A 21 -0.79 -3.77 -1.87
CA ILE A 21 -0.80 -5.22 -2.11
C ILE A 21 -0.52 -5.51 -3.59
N ALA A 22 -1.15 -4.77 -4.50
CA ALA A 22 -0.93 -4.95 -5.94
C ALA A 22 0.52 -4.65 -6.31
N ILE A 23 1.09 -3.57 -5.80
CA ILE A 23 2.48 -3.20 -6.07
C ILE A 23 3.42 -4.31 -5.57
N GLY A 24 3.23 -4.79 -4.36
CA GLY A 24 4.05 -5.84 -3.80
C GLY A 24 3.95 -7.14 -4.58
N ALA A 25 2.74 -7.52 -4.96
CA ALA A 25 2.50 -8.76 -5.71
C ALA A 25 3.11 -8.72 -7.11
N LEU A 26 3.25 -7.53 -7.71
CA LEU A 26 3.85 -7.38 -9.03
C LEU A 26 5.35 -7.15 -9.00
N SER A 27 5.95 -7.03 -7.82
CA SER A 27 7.38 -6.77 -7.68
C SER A 27 8.18 -8.07 -7.71
N ASN A 28 9.34 -8.05 -8.39
CA ASN A 28 10.19 -9.24 -8.52
C ASN A 28 11.08 -9.47 -7.31
N ASP A 29 11.43 -8.41 -6.57
CA ASP A 29 12.27 -8.53 -5.38
C ASP A 29 11.85 -7.49 -4.35
N TRP A 30 12.37 -7.65 -3.12
CA TRP A 30 11.97 -6.77 -2.02
C TRP A 30 12.44 -5.33 -2.25
N TYR A 31 13.56 -5.13 -2.93
CA TYR A 31 14.06 -3.79 -3.22
C TYR A 31 13.10 -3.04 -4.15
N CYS A 32 12.68 -3.69 -5.22
CA CYS A 32 11.70 -3.11 -6.14
C CYS A 32 10.37 -2.85 -5.44
N ALA A 33 9.95 -3.78 -4.58
CA ALA A 33 8.70 -3.61 -3.83
C ALA A 33 8.75 -2.38 -2.93
N LEU A 34 9.83 -2.23 -2.17
CA LEU A 34 9.99 -1.08 -1.27
C LEU A 34 10.12 0.22 -2.05
N LEU A 35 10.92 0.23 -3.11
CA LEU A 35 11.11 1.43 -3.91
C LEU A 35 9.82 1.88 -4.58
N ALA A 36 9.13 0.97 -5.25
CA ALA A 36 7.88 1.28 -5.94
C ALA A 36 6.80 1.65 -4.93
N GLY A 37 6.71 0.91 -3.83
CA GLY A 37 5.72 1.18 -2.78
C GLY A 37 5.93 2.53 -2.13
N SER A 38 7.17 2.85 -1.78
CA SER A 38 7.49 4.15 -1.16
C SER A 38 7.23 5.29 -2.12
N ALA A 39 7.59 5.14 -3.39
CA ALA A 39 7.35 6.16 -4.40
C ALA A 39 5.85 6.38 -4.60
N ALA A 40 5.08 5.31 -4.72
CA ALA A 40 3.64 5.40 -4.89
C ALA A 40 2.97 6.03 -3.67
N ALA A 41 3.35 5.59 -2.48
CA ALA A 41 2.80 6.11 -1.23
C ALA A 41 3.10 7.61 -1.09
N GLY A 42 4.33 8.01 -1.36
CA GLY A 42 4.72 9.41 -1.29
C GLY A 42 4.01 10.27 -2.32
N CYS A 43 3.89 9.77 -3.55
CA CYS A 43 3.20 10.50 -4.63
C CYS A 43 1.71 10.69 -4.31
N LEU A 44 1.06 9.67 -3.76
CA LEU A 44 -0.36 9.76 -3.40
C LEU A 44 -0.58 10.81 -2.31
N GLU A 45 0.29 10.81 -1.29
CA GLU A 45 0.18 11.78 -0.21
C GLU A 45 0.49 13.20 -0.69
N LEU A 46 1.49 13.35 -1.56
CA LEU A 46 1.83 14.64 -2.13
C LEU A 46 0.68 15.17 -2.98
N LYS A 47 0.08 14.30 -3.79
CA LYS A 47 -1.08 14.68 -4.60
C LYS A 47 -2.21 15.18 -3.73
N ASP A 48 -2.55 14.45 -2.66
CA ASP A 48 -3.63 14.83 -1.76
C ASP A 48 -3.32 16.18 -1.10
N LYS A 49 -2.08 16.41 -0.69
CA LYS A 49 -1.66 17.66 -0.08
C LYS A 49 -1.78 18.83 -1.07
N LEU A 50 -1.36 18.63 -2.33
CA LEU A 50 -1.42 19.68 -3.35
C LEU A 50 -2.85 20.04 -3.75
N TRP A 51 -3.78 19.11 -3.63
CA TRP A 51 -5.18 19.31 -4.00
C TRP A 51 -6.06 19.70 -2.82
N GLY A 52 -5.46 20.25 -1.77
CA GLY A 52 -6.18 20.79 -0.63
C GLY A 52 -6.41 19.82 0.52
N GLY A 53 -5.90 18.60 0.42
CA GLY A 53 -5.91 17.65 1.50
C GLY A 53 -4.72 17.80 2.43
N GLU A 54 -4.60 16.89 3.36
CA GLU A 54 -3.49 16.86 4.30
C GLU A 54 -2.67 15.61 4.09
N TRP A 55 -1.37 15.69 4.41
CA TRP A 55 -0.50 14.53 4.42
C TRP A 55 -0.93 13.59 5.54
N ASP A 56 -1.27 12.34 5.21
CA ASP A 56 -1.74 11.35 6.17
C ASP A 56 -0.74 10.20 6.24
N TRP A 57 0.01 10.17 7.33
CA TRP A 57 1.00 9.11 7.55
C TRP A 57 0.36 7.72 7.69
N MET A 58 -0.91 7.65 8.12
CA MET A 58 -1.62 6.38 8.18
C MET A 58 -1.84 5.80 6.80
N ASP A 59 -2.23 6.64 5.84
CA ASP A 59 -2.42 6.21 4.46
C ASP A 59 -1.09 5.76 3.85
N PHE A 60 -0.02 6.53 4.10
CA PHE A 60 1.32 6.16 3.67
C PHE A 60 1.71 4.80 4.25
N GLY A 61 1.53 4.62 5.56
CA GLY A 61 1.84 3.37 6.24
C GLY A 61 1.04 2.19 5.72
N LEU A 62 -0.24 2.41 5.40
CA LEU A 62 -1.09 1.34 4.86
C LEU A 62 -0.62 0.91 3.48
N THR A 63 -0.17 1.83 2.64
CA THR A 63 0.39 1.47 1.33
C THR A 63 1.65 0.61 1.52
N ILE A 64 2.54 1.01 2.41
CA ILE A 64 3.76 0.23 2.69
C ILE A 64 3.42 -1.14 3.28
N ALA A 65 2.47 -1.20 4.21
CA ALA A 65 2.02 -2.48 4.76
C ALA A 65 1.44 -3.39 3.68
N GLY A 66 0.65 -2.82 2.77
CA GLY A 66 0.11 -3.56 1.64
C GLY A 66 1.20 -4.12 0.75
N VAL A 67 2.24 -3.32 0.46
CA VAL A 67 3.39 -3.77 -0.33
C VAL A 67 4.06 -4.97 0.33
N ALA A 68 4.26 -4.93 1.64
CA ALA A 68 4.86 -6.04 2.37
C ALA A 68 3.99 -7.30 2.30
N ILE A 69 2.68 -7.14 2.47
CA ILE A 69 1.74 -8.25 2.38
C ILE A 69 1.74 -8.86 0.98
N GLY A 70 1.63 -8.02 -0.04
CA GLY A 70 1.57 -8.48 -1.44
C GLY A 70 2.85 -9.18 -1.85
N PHE A 71 4.01 -8.62 -1.50
CA PHE A 71 5.29 -9.24 -1.83
C PHE A 71 5.49 -10.57 -1.10
N THR A 72 5.12 -10.64 0.18
CA THR A 72 5.20 -11.87 0.95
C THR A 72 4.30 -12.95 0.34
N ALA A 73 3.07 -12.59 -0.03
CA ALA A 73 2.15 -13.51 -0.68
C ALA A 73 2.74 -14.02 -1.99
N ARG A 74 3.35 -13.15 -2.79
CA ARG A 74 4.00 -13.54 -4.04
C ARG A 74 5.11 -14.56 -3.80
N VAL A 75 5.99 -14.29 -2.84
CA VAL A 75 7.10 -15.20 -2.52
C VAL A 75 6.58 -16.55 -2.08
N LEU A 76 5.56 -16.57 -1.22
CA LEU A 76 4.99 -17.83 -0.73
C LEU A 76 4.33 -18.62 -1.85
N LEU A 77 3.60 -17.95 -2.73
CA LEU A 77 2.93 -18.62 -3.85
C LEU A 77 3.94 -19.20 -4.84
N ILE A 78 4.98 -18.43 -5.16
CA ILE A 78 6.02 -18.91 -6.06
C ILE A 78 6.76 -20.09 -5.45
N SER A 79 7.06 -20.04 -4.15
CA SER A 79 7.72 -21.14 -3.45
C SER A 79 6.87 -22.42 -3.43
N CYS A 80 5.53 -22.27 -3.35
CA CYS A 80 4.63 -23.42 -3.33
C CYS A 80 4.48 -24.07 -4.70
N PHE A 81 4.54 -23.29 -5.78
CA PHE A 81 4.24 -23.80 -7.13
C PHE A 81 5.47 -24.04 -7.99
N ILE A 82 6.61 -23.61 -7.54
CA ILE A 82 7.88 -23.84 -8.22
C ILE A 82 8.83 -24.62 -7.32
#